data_28f3aa214e8fff2a2667f9454df7ca0c
#
_entry.id   28f3aa214e8fff2a2667f9454df7ca0c
#
_cell.length_a   1.000
_cell.length_b   1.000
_cell.length_c   1.000
_cell.angle_alpha   90.00
_cell.angle_beta   90.00
_cell.angle_gamma   90.00
#
_symmetry.space_group_name_H-M   'P 1'
#
loop_
_entity.id
_entity.type
_entity.pdbx_description
1 polymer ?
#
loop_
_entity_poly.entity_id
_entity_poly.type
_entity_poly.pdbx_seq_one_letter_code
_entity_poly.pdbx_strand_id
1 'polypeptide(L)'
;MLLSEVNDGGFRSACTAWLGDRDVVVERLATDAFSGSAIVRVCNGDPGGDLVLKSFPAKARPRIAWVHGLMASLRAAGCREVPAVVSSRSGGTVVEDGCGRAWEAVRFVSGVATDEPSVRQARAASAAVARLHLAAAAWPAAPPRVAVPPAVTRRIEQAGRMLSEPWHSVATPGGEVTSLGDAMAARLVQATAIARETGLSGALQRVMAERAMPTMLQAVVRDLWSSHVLFTTDEPTRVAGIVDFHAAAGDTPATDLARLLGSWCRGPAIPVDDACREALAAYESIRPLSAEEHRLVPWLDATATIFGLDNWFRWVLVKGRRFECSARVLERVDRLVGRLPGAVAWLGGLQGPV
;
A
#
# COMPACT_ATOMS: atom_id res chain seq x y z
N MET A 1 20.08 -19.75 -4.35
CA MET A 1 20.13 -20.34 -5.72
C MET A 1 20.99 -19.45 -6.59
N LEU A 2 21.91 -20.00 -7.37
CA LEU A 2 22.69 -19.23 -8.34
C LEU A 2 21.81 -18.82 -9.53
N LEU A 3 22.10 -17.69 -10.17
CA LEU A 3 21.37 -17.23 -11.35
C LEU A 3 21.44 -18.26 -12.49
N SER A 4 22.58 -18.93 -12.62
CA SER A 4 22.81 -20.02 -13.59
C SER A 4 21.84 -21.21 -13.43
N GLU A 5 21.28 -21.41 -12.24
CA GLU A 5 20.33 -22.48 -11.90
C GLU A 5 18.86 -22.10 -12.16
N VAL A 6 18.59 -20.81 -12.50
CA VAL A 6 17.22 -20.32 -12.73
C VAL A 6 16.79 -20.70 -14.16
N ASN A 7 15.68 -21.42 -14.29
CA ASN A 7 15.12 -21.86 -15.58
C ASN A 7 14.20 -20.81 -16.27
N ASP A 8 14.04 -19.63 -15.71
CA ASP A 8 13.24 -18.54 -16.28
C ASP A 8 14.11 -17.67 -17.19
N GLY A 9 13.98 -17.84 -18.51
CA GLY A 9 14.74 -17.10 -19.52
C GLY A 9 14.48 -15.58 -19.49
N GLY A 10 13.26 -15.16 -19.18
CA GLY A 10 12.91 -13.74 -19.03
C GLY A 10 13.62 -13.11 -17.84
N PHE A 11 13.62 -13.80 -16.70
CA PHE A 11 14.33 -13.35 -15.50
C PHE A 11 15.85 -13.27 -15.72
N ARG A 12 16.45 -14.28 -16.37
CA ARG A 12 17.89 -14.25 -16.73
C ARG A 12 18.21 -13.06 -17.60
N SER A 13 17.41 -12.84 -18.65
CA SER A 13 17.59 -11.68 -19.57
C SER A 13 17.55 -10.36 -18.79
N ALA A 14 16.59 -10.22 -17.86
CA ALA A 14 16.48 -9.06 -16.99
C ALA A 14 17.74 -8.90 -16.12
N CYS A 15 18.19 -9.95 -15.42
CA CYS A 15 19.41 -9.90 -14.60
C CYS A 15 20.64 -9.48 -15.42
N THR A 16 20.83 -10.06 -16.59
CA THR A 16 21.95 -9.70 -17.50
C THR A 16 21.94 -8.24 -17.90
N ALA A 17 20.76 -7.64 -18.06
CA ALA A 17 20.63 -6.22 -18.41
C ALA A 17 21.21 -5.27 -17.35
N TRP A 18 21.23 -5.65 -16.07
CA TRP A 18 21.82 -4.87 -14.98
C TRP A 18 23.21 -5.36 -14.56
N LEU A 19 23.41 -6.66 -14.52
CA LEU A 19 24.58 -7.28 -13.89
C LEU A 19 25.59 -7.86 -14.91
N GLY A 20 25.21 -7.96 -16.20
CA GLY A 20 25.99 -8.67 -17.20
C GLY A 20 25.96 -10.18 -16.96
N ASP A 21 27.03 -10.86 -17.38
CA ASP A 21 27.15 -12.32 -17.30
C ASP A 21 27.69 -12.82 -15.93
N ARG A 22 27.58 -11.97 -14.89
CA ARG A 22 28.01 -12.35 -13.53
C ARG A 22 27.07 -13.42 -12.98
N ASP A 23 27.64 -14.46 -12.41
CA ASP A 23 26.86 -15.40 -11.61
C ASP A 23 26.61 -14.79 -10.22
N VAL A 24 25.35 -14.62 -9.87
CA VAL A 24 24.90 -13.96 -8.65
C VAL A 24 23.96 -14.86 -7.87
N VAL A 25 23.91 -14.68 -6.57
CA VAL A 25 22.95 -15.36 -5.72
C VAL A 25 21.59 -14.68 -5.82
N VAL A 26 20.57 -15.49 -6.07
CA VAL A 26 19.17 -15.07 -6.20
C VAL A 26 18.37 -15.57 -5.00
N GLU A 27 17.69 -14.65 -4.34
CA GLU A 27 16.82 -14.91 -3.21
C GLU A 27 15.41 -14.42 -3.54
N ARG A 28 14.43 -15.34 -3.51
CA ARG A 28 13.03 -14.93 -3.64
C ARG A 28 12.61 -14.22 -2.37
N LEU A 29 12.24 -12.96 -2.45
CA LEU A 29 11.72 -12.26 -1.30
C LEU A 29 10.32 -12.81 -0.99
N ALA A 30 10.14 -13.23 0.26
CA ALA A 30 8.82 -13.52 0.79
C ALA A 30 8.07 -12.19 0.89
N THR A 31 7.28 -11.89 -0.11
CA THR A 31 6.46 -10.69 -0.13
C THR A 31 5.05 -11.03 0.30
N ASP A 32 4.37 -10.11 0.99
CA ASP A 32 2.91 -10.13 1.13
C ASP A 32 2.23 -9.86 -0.23
N ALA A 33 2.93 -10.23 -1.34
CA ALA A 33 2.58 -9.85 -2.68
C ALA A 33 1.26 -10.48 -3.10
N PHE A 34 0.20 -9.77 -2.80
CA PHE A 34 -1.12 -10.04 -3.40
C PHE A 34 -1.18 -9.67 -4.89
N SER A 35 -0.06 -9.17 -5.47
CA SER A 35 0.01 -8.62 -6.83
C SER A 35 0.36 -9.63 -7.92
N GLY A 36 0.84 -10.83 -7.59
CA GLY A 36 1.31 -11.82 -8.57
C GLY A 36 2.56 -11.39 -9.35
N SER A 37 3.27 -10.36 -8.91
CA SER A 37 4.55 -9.92 -9.49
C SER A 37 5.69 -10.77 -8.90
N ALA A 38 6.61 -11.22 -9.74
CA ALA A 38 7.85 -11.81 -9.24
C ALA A 38 8.73 -10.71 -8.64
N ILE A 39 9.12 -10.89 -7.37
CA ILE A 39 10.02 -9.98 -6.66
C ILE A 39 11.20 -10.79 -6.14
N VAL A 40 12.38 -10.42 -6.56
CA VAL A 40 13.60 -11.18 -6.32
C VAL A 40 14.71 -10.26 -5.86
N ARG A 41 15.39 -10.61 -4.76
CA ARG A 41 16.66 -10.00 -4.37
C ARG A 41 17.79 -10.69 -5.10
N VAL A 42 18.68 -9.90 -5.66
CA VAL A 42 19.88 -10.36 -6.31
C VAL A 42 21.07 -9.85 -5.53
N CYS A 43 21.82 -10.77 -4.94
CA CYS A 43 23.00 -10.48 -4.12
C CYS A 43 24.24 -10.55 -5.03
N ASN A 44 24.94 -9.42 -5.18
CA ASN A 44 26.10 -9.31 -6.06
C ASN A 44 27.45 -9.36 -5.32
N GLY A 45 27.43 -9.59 -3.99
CA GLY A 45 28.64 -9.68 -3.16
C GLY A 45 29.25 -8.34 -2.75
N ASP A 46 28.81 -7.22 -3.32
CA ASP A 46 29.31 -5.90 -2.94
C ASP A 46 28.50 -5.34 -1.78
N PRO A 47 29.10 -4.77 -0.73
CA PRO A 47 28.38 -4.13 0.36
C PRO A 47 27.44 -3.04 -0.15
N GLY A 48 26.14 -3.19 0.09
CA GLY A 48 25.10 -2.27 -0.39
C GLY A 48 24.84 -2.36 -1.90
N GLY A 49 25.39 -3.36 -2.59
CA GLY A 49 25.24 -3.58 -4.03
C GLY A 49 23.98 -4.38 -4.40
N ASP A 50 23.32 -5.02 -3.46
CA ASP A 50 22.14 -5.87 -3.71
C ASP A 50 21.03 -5.10 -4.41
N LEU A 51 20.34 -5.79 -5.31
CA LEU A 51 19.22 -5.26 -6.07
C LEU A 51 17.93 -6.01 -5.74
N VAL A 52 16.82 -5.31 -5.85
CA VAL A 52 15.49 -5.93 -5.95
C VAL A 52 15.03 -5.78 -7.40
N LEU A 53 14.79 -6.89 -8.07
CA LEU A 53 14.17 -6.92 -9.38
C LEU A 53 12.68 -7.23 -9.23
N LYS A 54 11.85 -6.46 -9.91
CA LYS A 54 10.39 -6.65 -9.93
C LYS A 54 9.89 -6.65 -11.37
N SER A 55 9.00 -7.59 -11.70
CA SER A 55 8.45 -7.71 -13.05
C SER A 55 6.99 -7.28 -13.12
N PHE A 56 6.61 -6.74 -14.27
CA PHE A 56 5.28 -6.22 -14.57
C PHE A 56 4.87 -6.63 -16.00
N PRO A 57 3.58 -6.58 -16.34
CA PRO A 57 3.18 -6.61 -17.75
C PRO A 57 3.83 -5.45 -18.53
N ALA A 58 4.27 -5.67 -19.76
CA ALA A 58 4.97 -4.66 -20.59
C ALA A 58 4.19 -3.33 -20.72
N LYS A 59 2.85 -3.41 -20.77
CA LYS A 59 1.97 -2.23 -20.79
C LYS A 59 2.12 -1.30 -19.58
N ALA A 60 2.71 -1.77 -18.48
CA ALA A 60 2.96 -0.95 -17.29
C ALA A 60 4.20 -0.04 -17.41
N ARG A 61 5.02 -0.19 -18.47
CA ARG A 61 6.28 0.56 -18.67
C ARG A 61 6.14 2.08 -18.49
N PRO A 62 5.16 2.78 -19.10
CA PRO A 62 5.03 4.24 -18.91
C PRO A 62 4.76 4.61 -17.45
N ARG A 63 4.00 3.78 -16.76
CA ARG A 63 3.69 3.94 -15.35
C ARG A 63 4.93 3.76 -14.47
N ILE A 64 5.73 2.72 -14.73
CA ILE A 64 6.98 2.45 -14.00
C ILE A 64 7.96 3.62 -14.23
N ALA A 65 8.10 4.10 -15.45
CA ALA A 65 8.97 5.24 -15.77
C ALA A 65 8.54 6.51 -15.00
N TRP A 66 7.24 6.77 -14.87
CA TRP A 66 6.72 7.88 -14.07
C TRP A 66 7.07 7.72 -12.58
N VAL A 67 6.91 6.51 -12.02
CA VAL A 67 7.28 6.20 -10.62
C VAL A 67 8.78 6.39 -10.41
N HIS A 68 9.61 5.94 -11.35
CA HIS A 68 11.07 6.13 -11.29
C HIS A 68 11.47 7.61 -11.30
N GLY A 69 10.78 8.43 -12.10
CA GLY A 69 10.97 9.88 -12.10
C GLY A 69 10.65 10.51 -10.74
N LEU A 70 9.54 10.09 -10.11
CA LEU A 70 9.19 10.52 -8.75
C LEU A 70 10.28 10.09 -7.76
N MET A 71 10.66 8.81 -7.73
CA MET A 71 11.68 8.29 -6.79
C MET A 71 13.02 9.01 -6.95
N ALA A 72 13.44 9.26 -8.18
CA ALA A 72 14.67 10.01 -8.47
C ALA A 72 14.59 11.45 -7.95
N SER A 73 13.46 12.13 -8.16
CA SER A 73 13.23 13.49 -7.67
C SER A 73 13.24 13.54 -6.14
N LEU A 74 12.56 12.62 -5.47
CA LEU A 74 12.55 12.51 -4.01
C LEU A 74 13.95 12.32 -3.43
N ARG A 75 14.74 11.44 -4.05
CA ARG A 75 16.15 11.24 -3.62
C ARG A 75 17.01 12.48 -3.85
N ALA A 76 16.85 13.15 -4.98
CA ALA A 76 17.56 14.42 -5.27
C ALA A 76 17.18 15.51 -4.25
N ALA A 77 15.96 15.50 -3.74
CA ALA A 77 15.50 16.38 -2.66
C ALA A 77 15.94 15.94 -1.25
N GLY A 78 16.77 14.87 -1.14
CA GLY A 78 17.33 14.42 0.14
C GLY A 78 16.54 13.33 0.87
N CYS A 79 15.46 12.78 0.30
CA CYS A 79 14.72 11.66 0.88
C CYS A 79 15.50 10.36 0.67
N ARG A 80 16.47 10.10 1.54
CA ARG A 80 17.35 8.92 1.45
C ARG A 80 16.65 7.60 1.75
N GLU A 81 15.51 7.65 2.42
CA GLU A 81 14.62 6.53 2.72
C GLU A 81 13.95 5.95 1.46
N VAL A 82 13.93 6.68 0.35
CA VAL A 82 13.45 6.18 -0.95
C VAL A 82 14.52 5.32 -1.59
N PRO A 83 14.22 4.07 -2.02
CA PRO A 83 15.20 3.22 -2.70
C PRO A 83 15.74 3.87 -3.98
N ALA A 84 17.02 3.70 -4.25
CA ALA A 84 17.58 4.20 -5.51
C ALA A 84 17.15 3.32 -6.68
N VAL A 85 16.57 3.92 -7.70
CA VAL A 85 16.35 3.26 -8.99
C VAL A 85 17.69 3.05 -9.67
N VAL A 86 17.93 1.84 -10.20
CA VAL A 86 19.18 1.48 -10.85
C VAL A 86 18.98 1.39 -12.36
N SER A 87 19.77 2.15 -13.09
CA SER A 87 19.77 2.06 -14.55
C SER A 87 20.42 0.75 -15.01
N SER A 88 19.88 0.15 -16.05
CA SER A 88 20.49 -0.97 -16.74
C SER A 88 21.80 -0.55 -17.42
N ARG A 89 22.57 -1.51 -17.90
CA ARG A 89 23.81 -1.26 -18.66
C ARG A 89 23.59 -0.46 -19.95
N SER A 90 22.36 -0.50 -20.50
CA SER A 90 21.97 0.34 -21.65
C SER A 90 21.45 1.74 -21.24
N GLY A 91 21.44 2.08 -19.95
CA GLY A 91 21.02 3.39 -19.43
C GLY A 91 19.55 3.51 -19.12
N GLY A 92 18.71 2.55 -19.52
CA GLY A 92 17.27 2.56 -19.21
C GLY A 92 16.99 2.09 -17.76
N THR A 93 15.94 2.61 -17.13
CA THR A 93 15.50 2.16 -15.80
C THR A 93 14.45 1.05 -15.86
N VAL A 94 13.91 0.77 -17.05
CA VAL A 94 12.95 -0.30 -17.34
C VAL A 94 13.48 -1.10 -18.52
N VAL A 95 13.54 -2.42 -18.37
CA VAL A 95 13.98 -3.37 -19.41
C VAL A 95 12.82 -4.29 -19.74
N GLU A 96 12.58 -4.52 -21.02
CA GLU A 96 11.63 -5.53 -21.49
C GLU A 96 12.35 -6.84 -21.78
N ASP A 97 11.81 -7.94 -21.31
CA ASP A 97 12.25 -9.27 -21.69
C ASP A 97 11.55 -9.72 -23.00
N GLY A 98 12.08 -10.75 -23.63
CA GLY A 98 11.47 -11.32 -24.84
C GLY A 98 10.09 -11.98 -24.62
N CYS A 99 9.59 -12.02 -23.38
CA CYS A 99 8.34 -12.67 -22.98
C CYS A 99 7.19 -11.67 -22.71
N GLY A 100 7.37 -10.40 -23.05
CA GLY A 100 6.35 -9.36 -22.88
C GLY A 100 6.20 -8.84 -21.44
N ARG A 101 7.24 -8.94 -20.62
CA ARG A 101 7.31 -8.35 -19.28
C ARG A 101 8.28 -7.17 -19.26
N ALA A 102 7.94 -6.18 -18.45
CA ALA A 102 8.83 -5.08 -18.12
C ALA A 102 9.43 -5.34 -16.73
N TRP A 103 10.72 -5.11 -16.60
CA TRP A 103 11.49 -5.29 -15.37
C TRP A 103 12.10 -3.98 -14.93
N GLU A 104 12.20 -3.81 -13.63
CA GLU A 104 12.94 -2.73 -12.99
C GLU A 104 13.93 -3.29 -11.98
N ALA A 105 14.91 -2.47 -11.64
CA ALA A 105 15.82 -2.73 -10.54
C ALA A 105 15.88 -1.51 -9.61
N VAL A 106 15.76 -1.76 -8.31
CA VAL A 106 16.01 -0.78 -7.26
C VAL A 106 17.03 -1.32 -6.26
N ARG A 107 17.74 -0.45 -5.57
CA ARG A 107 18.63 -0.88 -4.48
C ARG A 107 17.84 -1.57 -3.38
N PHE A 108 18.34 -2.71 -2.93
CA PHE A 108 17.78 -3.40 -1.77
C PHE A 108 17.96 -2.52 -0.52
N VAL A 109 16.91 -2.42 0.27
CA VAL A 109 16.91 -1.74 1.56
C VAL A 109 16.89 -2.80 2.66
N SER A 110 17.96 -2.85 3.45
CA SER A 110 18.03 -3.71 4.63
C SER A 110 17.25 -3.06 5.77
N GLY A 111 16.36 -3.82 6.41
CA GLY A 111 15.56 -3.33 7.53
C GLY A 111 14.43 -4.28 7.87
N VAL A 112 13.74 -3.98 8.95
CA VAL A 112 12.62 -4.78 9.49
C VAL A 112 11.39 -3.90 9.58
N ALA A 113 10.28 -4.40 9.04
CA ALA A 113 8.97 -3.77 9.21
C ALA A 113 8.36 -4.20 10.55
N THR A 114 7.45 -3.38 11.08
CA THR A 114 6.68 -3.72 12.28
C THR A 114 5.23 -3.32 12.14
N ASP A 115 4.33 -4.20 12.58
CA ASP A 115 2.89 -3.94 12.68
C ASP A 115 2.50 -3.32 14.03
N GLU A 116 3.45 -3.28 14.99
CA GLU A 116 3.29 -2.71 16.32
C GLU A 116 4.47 -1.78 16.63
N PRO A 117 4.49 -0.58 16.02
CA PRO A 117 5.58 0.34 16.24
C PRO A 117 5.56 0.91 17.65
N SER A 118 6.73 1.08 18.25
CA SER A 118 6.86 1.97 19.40
C SER A 118 6.49 3.41 19.00
N VAL A 119 6.14 4.24 19.97
CA VAL A 119 5.88 5.68 19.75
C VAL A 119 7.02 6.35 18.98
N ARG A 120 8.28 6.02 19.31
CA ARG A 120 9.45 6.57 18.62
C ARG A 120 9.51 6.15 17.14
N GLN A 121 9.22 4.89 16.84
CA GLN A 121 9.16 4.39 15.46
C GLN A 121 8.03 5.05 14.68
N ALA A 122 6.84 5.15 15.26
CA ALA A 122 5.70 5.79 14.64
C ALA A 122 5.97 7.27 14.29
N ARG A 123 6.58 8.01 15.23
CA ARG A 123 7.04 9.40 15.01
C ARG A 123 8.08 9.49 13.89
N ALA A 124 9.11 8.62 13.91
CA ALA A 124 10.18 8.64 12.91
C ALA A 124 9.65 8.35 11.49
N ALA A 125 8.77 7.35 11.35
CA ALA A 125 8.14 7.01 10.09
C ALA A 125 7.27 8.15 9.56
N SER A 126 6.42 8.73 10.39
CA SER A 126 5.53 9.83 9.99
C SER A 126 6.32 11.09 9.62
N ALA A 127 7.41 11.38 10.35
CA ALA A 127 8.33 12.46 10.00
C ALA A 127 9.02 12.21 8.63
N ALA A 128 9.40 10.97 8.33
CA ALA A 128 9.95 10.61 7.01
C ALA A 128 8.92 10.78 5.89
N VAL A 129 7.67 10.36 6.13
CA VAL A 129 6.56 10.56 5.18
C VAL A 129 6.25 12.04 4.97
N ALA A 130 6.30 12.87 6.01
CA ALA A 130 6.11 14.32 5.88
C ALA A 130 7.17 14.97 4.97
N ARG A 131 8.46 14.62 5.17
CA ARG A 131 9.55 15.08 4.29
C ARG A 131 9.36 14.61 2.85
N LEU A 132 8.95 13.34 2.67
CA LEU A 132 8.63 12.80 1.35
C LEU A 132 7.51 13.58 0.67
N HIS A 133 6.44 13.91 1.37
CA HIS A 133 5.34 14.70 0.82
C HIS A 133 5.75 16.13 0.47
N LEU A 134 6.58 16.80 1.29
CA LEU A 134 7.13 18.11 0.95
C LEU A 134 7.98 18.05 -0.34
N ALA A 135 8.85 17.05 -0.44
CA ALA A 135 9.68 16.85 -1.63
C ALA A 135 8.83 16.52 -2.87
N ALA A 136 7.79 15.69 -2.72
CA ALA A 136 6.88 15.33 -3.80
C ALA A 136 6.06 16.54 -4.29
N ALA A 137 5.69 17.46 -3.41
CA ALA A 137 5.01 18.69 -3.79
C ALA A 137 5.88 19.61 -4.66
N ALA A 138 7.20 19.53 -4.54
CA ALA A 138 8.14 20.29 -5.36
C ALA A 138 8.47 19.61 -6.70
N TRP A 139 7.94 18.41 -6.99
CA TRP A 139 8.25 17.69 -8.22
C TRP A 139 7.55 18.28 -9.44
N PRO A 140 8.30 18.83 -10.45
CA PRO A 140 7.70 19.57 -11.55
C PRO A 140 6.81 18.75 -12.47
N ALA A 141 7.03 17.42 -12.56
CA ALA A 141 6.26 16.55 -13.43
C ALA A 141 4.85 16.24 -12.87
N ALA A 142 4.60 16.54 -11.61
CA ALA A 142 3.28 16.42 -10.99
C ALA A 142 3.04 17.58 -10.00
N PRO A 143 2.89 18.82 -10.50
CA PRO A 143 2.74 19.98 -9.64
C PRO A 143 1.46 19.88 -8.79
N PRO A 144 1.48 20.41 -7.57
CA PRO A 144 0.32 20.44 -6.71
C PRO A 144 -0.85 21.20 -7.35
N ARG A 145 -2.06 20.70 -7.13
CA ARG A 145 -3.29 21.33 -7.60
C ARG A 145 -4.43 21.14 -6.62
N VAL A 146 -5.33 22.07 -6.54
CA VAL A 146 -6.55 21.96 -5.73
C VAL A 146 -7.63 21.24 -6.55
N ALA A 147 -8.07 20.07 -6.09
CA ALA A 147 -9.16 19.31 -6.70
C ALA A 147 -9.76 18.31 -5.70
N VAL A 148 -10.88 17.71 -6.08
CA VAL A 148 -11.45 16.58 -5.33
C VAL A 148 -10.50 15.40 -5.36
N PRO A 149 -10.13 14.80 -4.21
CA PRO A 149 -9.21 13.68 -4.16
C PRO A 149 -9.76 12.45 -4.90
N PRO A 150 -8.97 11.84 -5.80
CA PRO A 150 -9.38 10.59 -6.47
C PRO A 150 -9.72 9.46 -5.49
N ALA A 151 -9.07 9.44 -4.32
CA ALA A 151 -9.38 8.48 -3.27
C ALA A 151 -10.80 8.63 -2.74
N VAL A 152 -11.30 9.87 -2.59
CA VAL A 152 -12.67 10.15 -2.15
C VAL A 152 -13.67 9.74 -3.21
N THR A 153 -13.46 10.13 -4.47
CA THR A 153 -14.34 9.76 -5.59
C THR A 153 -14.53 8.26 -5.69
N ARG A 154 -13.42 7.49 -5.65
CA ARG A 154 -13.47 6.03 -5.69
C ARG A 154 -14.28 5.43 -4.54
N ARG A 155 -14.22 6.01 -3.33
CA ARG A 155 -14.96 5.51 -2.17
C ARG A 155 -16.45 5.78 -2.27
N ILE A 156 -16.83 6.92 -2.82
CA ILE A 156 -18.23 7.25 -3.13
C ILE A 156 -18.80 6.23 -4.14
N GLU A 157 -18.06 5.95 -5.21
CA GLU A 157 -18.43 4.94 -6.19
C GLU A 157 -18.54 3.54 -5.58
N GLN A 158 -17.58 3.17 -4.71
CA GLN A 158 -17.62 1.89 -4.01
C GLN A 158 -18.82 1.77 -3.05
N ALA A 159 -19.16 2.83 -2.35
CA ALA A 159 -20.34 2.86 -1.47
C ALA A 159 -21.63 2.64 -2.28
N GLY A 160 -21.79 3.32 -3.41
CA GLY A 160 -22.92 3.14 -4.32
C GLY A 160 -23.04 1.69 -4.82
N ARG A 161 -21.92 1.11 -5.24
CA ARG A 161 -21.90 -0.30 -5.65
C ARG A 161 -22.27 -1.24 -4.49
N MET A 162 -21.75 -1.05 -3.30
CA MET A 162 -22.06 -1.90 -2.15
C MET A 162 -23.52 -1.77 -1.68
N LEU A 163 -24.17 -0.64 -1.90
CA LEU A 163 -25.59 -0.47 -1.62
C LEU A 163 -26.46 -1.22 -2.64
N SER A 164 -26.06 -1.25 -3.90
CA SER A 164 -26.77 -2.02 -4.96
C SER A 164 -26.44 -3.52 -4.94
N GLU A 165 -25.23 -3.88 -4.52
CA GLU A 165 -24.74 -5.25 -4.44
C GLU A 165 -24.20 -5.54 -3.02
N PRO A 166 -25.06 -5.66 -1.99
CA PRO A 166 -24.63 -5.87 -0.62
C PRO A 166 -24.02 -7.25 -0.41
N TRP A 167 -23.25 -7.41 0.67
CA TRP A 167 -22.49 -8.65 0.94
C TRP A 167 -23.35 -9.92 0.98
N HIS A 168 -24.59 -9.86 1.42
CA HIS A 168 -25.48 -11.01 1.42
C HIS A 168 -25.89 -11.48 0.01
N SER A 169 -25.65 -10.66 -1.03
CA SER A 169 -25.84 -11.04 -2.43
C SER A 169 -24.59 -11.60 -3.10
N VAL A 170 -23.45 -11.62 -2.37
CA VAL A 170 -22.22 -12.23 -2.88
C VAL A 170 -22.42 -13.74 -2.93
N ALA A 171 -22.65 -14.25 -4.14
CA ALA A 171 -22.78 -15.68 -4.35
C ALA A 171 -21.46 -16.39 -3.99
N THR A 172 -21.56 -17.43 -3.18
CA THR A 172 -20.46 -18.41 -3.02
C THR A 172 -20.37 -19.19 -4.34
N PRO A 173 -19.18 -19.26 -4.97
CA PRO A 173 -19.03 -20.00 -6.21
C PRO A 173 -19.42 -21.46 -6.02
N GLY A 174 -20.24 -22.00 -6.90
CA GLY A 174 -20.52 -23.44 -6.99
C GLY A 174 -19.35 -24.21 -7.63
N GLY A 175 -18.11 -23.82 -7.40
CA GLY A 175 -16.91 -24.43 -7.93
C GLY A 175 -16.13 -25.22 -6.88
N GLU A 176 -14.96 -25.71 -7.27
CA GLU A 176 -14.06 -26.48 -6.41
C GLU A 176 -13.82 -25.72 -5.08
N VAL A 177 -14.34 -26.32 -3.99
CA VAL A 177 -14.30 -25.72 -2.65
C VAL A 177 -12.85 -25.73 -2.17
N THR A 178 -12.25 -24.55 -2.06
CA THR A 178 -10.90 -24.43 -1.48
C THR A 178 -11.02 -24.11 0.00
N SER A 179 -10.07 -24.58 0.82
CA SER A 179 -10.03 -24.27 2.26
C SER A 179 -10.02 -22.75 2.54
N LEU A 180 -9.45 -21.94 1.65
CA LEU A 180 -9.50 -20.48 1.73
C LEU A 180 -10.92 -19.96 1.41
N GLY A 181 -11.61 -20.55 0.43
CA GLY A 181 -12.98 -20.17 0.05
C GLY A 181 -13.95 -20.36 1.21
N ASP A 182 -13.93 -21.53 1.88
CA ASP A 182 -14.80 -21.80 3.03
C ASP A 182 -14.52 -20.88 4.21
N ALA A 183 -13.25 -20.71 4.53
CA ALA A 183 -12.83 -19.81 5.60
C ALA A 183 -13.23 -18.36 5.32
N MET A 184 -13.21 -17.94 4.04
CA MET A 184 -13.64 -16.61 3.62
C MET A 184 -15.17 -16.47 3.66
N ALA A 185 -15.92 -17.51 3.28
CA ALA A 185 -17.38 -17.52 3.38
C ALA A 185 -17.85 -17.36 4.84
N ALA A 186 -17.19 -18.05 5.78
CA ALA A 186 -17.49 -17.89 7.21
C ALA A 186 -17.29 -16.43 7.68
N ARG A 187 -16.22 -15.76 7.22
CA ARG A 187 -15.94 -14.36 7.55
C ARG A 187 -16.92 -13.39 6.88
N LEU A 188 -17.39 -13.73 5.69
CA LEU A 188 -18.45 -12.97 5.03
C LEU A 188 -19.76 -13.03 5.83
N VAL A 189 -20.14 -14.20 6.35
CA VAL A 189 -21.31 -14.36 7.23
C VAL A 189 -21.16 -13.51 8.47
N GLN A 190 -20.01 -13.60 9.15
CA GLN A 190 -19.72 -12.80 10.35
C GLN A 190 -19.76 -11.29 10.05
N ALA A 191 -19.09 -10.84 8.99
CA ALA A 191 -19.07 -9.42 8.60
C ALA A 191 -20.47 -8.92 8.23
N THR A 192 -21.30 -9.76 7.59
CA THR A 192 -22.67 -9.43 7.24
C THR A 192 -23.56 -9.27 8.49
N ALA A 193 -23.38 -10.12 9.50
CA ALA A 193 -24.08 -9.98 10.78
C ALA A 193 -23.69 -8.65 11.46
N ILE A 194 -22.41 -8.37 11.63
CA ILE A 194 -21.89 -7.12 12.17
C ILE A 194 -22.42 -5.91 11.37
N ALA A 195 -22.38 -5.96 10.04
CA ALA A 195 -22.84 -4.88 9.17
C ALA A 195 -24.33 -4.55 9.38
N ARG A 196 -25.14 -5.59 9.61
CA ARG A 196 -26.58 -5.43 9.89
C ARG A 196 -26.81 -4.81 11.28
N GLU A 197 -26.11 -5.31 12.29
CA GLU A 197 -26.22 -4.82 13.68
C GLU A 197 -25.74 -3.37 13.82
N THR A 198 -24.68 -3.00 13.12
CA THR A 198 -24.06 -1.67 13.22
C THR A 198 -24.64 -0.64 12.26
N GLY A 199 -25.54 -1.03 11.34
CA GLY A 199 -26.18 -0.12 10.39
C GLY A 199 -25.27 0.32 9.24
N LEU A 200 -24.48 -0.60 8.66
CA LEU A 200 -23.56 -0.34 7.54
C LEU A 200 -24.23 0.41 6.37
N SER A 201 -25.49 0.07 6.02
CA SER A 201 -26.19 0.74 4.92
C SER A 201 -26.33 2.25 5.15
N GLY A 202 -26.64 2.67 6.38
CA GLY A 202 -26.69 4.10 6.75
C GLY A 202 -25.32 4.77 6.66
N ALA A 203 -24.25 4.09 7.10
CA ALA A 203 -22.89 4.59 6.95
C ALA A 203 -22.48 4.76 5.47
N LEU A 204 -22.82 3.80 4.60
CA LEU A 204 -22.56 3.89 3.17
C LEU A 204 -23.35 5.02 2.49
N GLN A 205 -24.60 5.26 2.91
CA GLN A 205 -25.37 6.41 2.42
C GLN A 205 -24.71 7.74 2.80
N ARG A 206 -24.14 7.84 4.00
CA ARG A 206 -23.37 9.04 4.39
C ARG A 206 -22.07 9.19 3.58
N VAL A 207 -21.37 8.09 3.29
CA VAL A 207 -20.22 8.13 2.38
C VAL A 207 -20.63 8.65 1.00
N MET A 208 -21.78 8.23 0.46
CA MET A 208 -22.30 8.73 -0.82
C MET A 208 -22.73 10.19 -0.77
N ALA A 209 -23.27 10.64 0.36
CA ALA A 209 -23.67 12.02 0.58
C ALA A 209 -22.48 12.95 0.87
N GLU A 210 -21.28 12.39 1.04
CA GLU A 210 -20.08 13.17 1.32
C GLU A 210 -19.83 14.19 0.21
N ARG A 211 -19.85 15.46 0.58
CA ARG A 211 -19.42 16.54 -0.30
C ARG A 211 -17.91 16.61 -0.25
N ALA A 212 -17.29 15.95 -1.21
CA ALA A 212 -15.84 15.95 -1.33
C ALA A 212 -15.32 17.39 -1.53
N MET A 213 -14.76 17.96 -0.46
CA MET A 213 -14.10 19.26 -0.53
C MET A 213 -12.80 19.14 -1.33
N PRO A 214 -12.50 20.08 -2.23
CA PRO A 214 -11.20 20.10 -2.89
C PRO A 214 -10.08 20.25 -1.87
N THR A 215 -9.04 19.44 -2.01
CA THR A 215 -7.79 19.53 -1.22
C THR A 215 -6.60 19.71 -2.13
N MET A 216 -5.44 19.99 -1.55
CA MET A 216 -4.18 19.95 -2.30
C MET A 216 -3.86 18.52 -2.72
N LEU A 217 -3.79 18.27 -4.02
CA LEU A 217 -3.34 17.00 -4.60
C LEU A 217 -1.89 17.15 -5.04
N GLN A 218 -1.12 16.12 -4.78
CA GLN A 218 0.28 15.99 -5.19
C GLN A 218 0.61 14.51 -5.46
N ALA A 219 1.84 14.21 -5.88
CA ALA A 219 2.28 12.81 -5.92
C ALA A 219 2.36 12.25 -4.50
N VAL A 220 1.72 11.09 -4.27
CA VAL A 220 1.70 10.34 -3.02
C VAL A 220 1.90 8.85 -3.31
N VAL A 221 2.30 8.05 -2.31
CA VAL A 221 2.61 6.61 -2.47
C VAL A 221 1.33 5.79 -2.68
N ARG A 222 0.24 6.14 -2.01
CA ARG A 222 -1.11 5.56 -2.04
C ARG A 222 -1.24 4.17 -1.43
N ASP A 223 -0.20 3.40 -1.38
CA ASP A 223 -0.20 2.05 -0.78
C ASP A 223 0.87 1.95 0.32
N LEU A 224 0.89 2.91 1.21
CA LEU A 224 1.87 3.02 2.28
C LEU A 224 1.42 2.21 3.51
N TRP A 225 1.81 0.94 3.57
CA TRP A 225 1.52 0.04 4.69
C TRP A 225 2.66 -0.01 5.71
N SER A 226 2.38 -0.53 6.91
CA SER A 226 3.39 -0.87 7.92
C SER A 226 4.54 -1.69 7.35
N SER A 227 4.23 -2.69 6.52
CA SER A 227 5.20 -3.56 5.84
C SER A 227 6.07 -2.85 4.81
N HIS A 228 5.71 -1.62 4.41
CA HIS A 228 6.48 -0.83 3.45
C HIS A 228 7.38 0.21 4.13
N VAL A 229 7.35 0.33 5.46
CA VAL A 229 8.25 1.17 6.23
C VAL A 229 9.22 0.27 6.99
N LEU A 230 10.49 0.32 6.59
CA LEU A 230 11.55 -0.50 7.15
C LEU A 230 12.38 0.32 8.14
N PHE A 231 12.65 -0.27 9.29
CA PHE A 231 13.53 0.30 10.32
C PHE A 231 14.86 -0.42 10.32
N THR A 232 15.93 0.28 10.66
CA THR A 232 17.27 -0.33 10.78
C THR A 232 17.33 -1.27 11.98
N THR A 233 18.17 -2.29 11.88
CA THR A 233 18.33 -3.28 12.97
C THR A 233 19.25 -2.80 14.09
N ASP A 234 20.22 -1.94 13.76
CA ASP A 234 21.17 -1.33 14.68
C ASP A 234 20.55 -0.18 15.49
N GLU A 235 19.67 0.59 14.88
CA GLU A 235 18.93 1.69 15.50
C GLU A 235 17.43 1.56 15.13
N PRO A 236 16.66 0.73 15.88
CA PRO A 236 15.29 0.37 15.52
C PRO A 236 14.31 1.56 15.41
N THR A 237 14.70 2.75 15.83
CA THR A 237 13.90 3.98 15.68
C THR A 237 14.26 4.78 14.41
N ARG A 238 15.27 4.36 13.65
CA ARG A 238 15.68 5.00 12.40
C ARG A 238 15.00 4.31 11.21
N VAL A 239 14.33 5.08 10.37
CA VAL A 239 13.75 4.56 9.11
C VAL A 239 14.89 4.25 8.14
N ALA A 240 15.00 2.97 7.76
CA ALA A 240 15.94 2.47 6.75
C ALA A 240 15.43 2.76 5.34
N GLY A 241 14.12 2.61 5.13
CA GLY A 241 13.50 2.89 3.84
C GLY A 241 12.00 2.82 3.83
N ILE A 242 11.44 3.47 2.82
CA ILE A 242 10.04 3.38 2.42
C ILE A 242 10.03 2.72 1.04
N VAL A 243 9.36 1.59 0.91
CA VAL A 243 9.39 0.74 -0.29
C VAL A 243 8.03 0.64 -0.97
N ASP A 244 7.98 0.05 -2.16
CA ASP A 244 6.79 -0.21 -2.98
C ASP A 244 6.03 1.05 -3.45
N PHE A 245 6.66 1.82 -4.31
CA PHE A 245 6.09 3.05 -4.90
C PHE A 245 5.12 2.81 -6.07
N HIS A 246 4.83 1.56 -6.46
CA HIS A 246 4.10 1.28 -7.72
C HIS A 246 2.65 1.78 -7.73
N ALA A 247 2.04 1.98 -6.58
CA ALA A 247 0.72 2.58 -6.48
C ALA A 247 0.74 4.11 -6.51
N ALA A 248 1.93 4.75 -6.48
CA ALA A 248 2.07 6.21 -6.36
C ALA A 248 1.34 6.96 -7.49
N ALA A 249 0.57 7.97 -7.18
CA ALA A 249 -0.20 8.80 -8.11
C ALA A 249 -0.54 10.16 -7.48
N GLY A 250 -1.16 11.03 -8.29
CA GLY A 250 -1.77 12.26 -7.76
C GLY A 250 -2.96 11.93 -6.87
N ASP A 251 -2.86 12.29 -5.59
CA ASP A 251 -3.94 12.18 -4.61
C ASP A 251 -3.63 13.12 -3.42
N THR A 252 -4.47 13.14 -2.39
CA THR A 252 -4.20 13.87 -1.16
C THR A 252 -3.20 13.12 -0.26
N PRO A 253 -2.25 13.80 0.41
CA PRO A 253 -1.37 13.21 1.43
C PRO A 253 -2.10 12.46 2.54
N ALA A 254 -3.33 12.84 2.85
CA ALA A 254 -4.18 12.12 3.80
C ALA A 254 -4.35 10.63 3.45
N THR A 255 -4.20 10.27 2.15
CA THR A 255 -4.29 8.87 1.69
C THR A 255 -3.17 8.01 2.27
N ASP A 256 -1.94 8.51 2.27
CA ASP A 256 -0.80 7.78 2.81
C ASP A 256 -0.84 7.71 4.34
N LEU A 257 -1.22 8.80 5.00
CA LEU A 257 -1.39 8.83 6.45
C LEU A 257 -2.47 7.85 6.91
N ALA A 258 -3.64 7.88 6.29
CA ALA A 258 -4.73 6.96 6.61
C ALA A 258 -4.30 5.49 6.44
N ARG A 259 -3.52 5.20 5.40
CA ARG A 259 -3.03 3.86 5.12
C ARG A 259 -1.99 3.41 6.14
N LEU A 260 -1.00 4.24 6.43
CA LEU A 260 0.08 3.93 7.36
C LEU A 260 -0.45 3.78 8.79
N LEU A 261 -1.12 4.81 9.31
CA LEU A 261 -1.66 4.82 10.66
C LEU A 261 -2.72 3.74 10.85
N GLY A 262 -3.61 3.54 9.85
CA GLY A 262 -4.61 2.49 9.87
C GLY A 262 -4.02 1.08 9.84
N SER A 263 -2.81 0.88 9.28
CA SER A 263 -2.13 -0.41 9.30
C SER A 263 -1.51 -0.74 10.67
N TRP A 264 -1.17 0.26 11.46
CA TRP A 264 -0.68 0.11 12.84
C TRP A 264 -1.81 0.10 13.87
N CYS A 265 -2.88 0.83 13.62
CA CYS A 265 -3.96 0.97 14.57
C CYS A 265 -4.75 -0.33 14.73
N ARG A 266 -4.83 -0.84 15.95
CA ARG A 266 -5.65 -2.00 16.31
C ARG A 266 -7.04 -1.62 16.79
N GLY A 267 -7.27 -0.35 17.07
CA GLY A 267 -8.56 0.19 17.48
C GLY A 267 -9.53 0.43 16.32
N PRO A 268 -10.76 0.83 16.63
CA PRO A 268 -11.85 0.96 15.66
C PRO A 268 -11.65 2.08 14.63
N ALA A 269 -10.91 3.15 14.96
CA ALA A 269 -10.62 4.29 14.08
C ALA A 269 -9.33 5.01 14.49
N ILE A 270 -8.78 5.83 13.58
CA ILE A 270 -7.62 6.71 13.83
C ILE A 270 -8.14 8.03 14.46
N PRO A 271 -7.42 8.60 15.45
CA PRO A 271 -6.30 8.10 16.25
C PRO A 271 -6.79 7.53 17.58
N VAL A 272 -6.57 6.27 17.86
CA VAL A 272 -7.07 5.63 19.11
C VAL A 272 -5.96 5.41 20.13
N ASP A 273 -4.72 5.22 19.69
CA ASP A 273 -3.60 4.99 20.58
C ASP A 273 -2.58 6.13 20.56
N ASP A 274 -1.72 6.15 21.59
CA ASP A 274 -0.69 7.17 21.73
C ASP A 274 0.30 7.17 20.56
N ALA A 275 0.58 6.00 19.98
CA ALA A 275 1.50 5.92 18.87
C ALA A 275 0.94 6.60 17.61
N CYS A 276 -0.34 6.43 17.31
CA CYS A 276 -1.00 7.10 16.18
C CYS A 276 -1.11 8.62 16.39
N ARG A 277 -1.45 9.08 17.62
CA ARG A 277 -1.51 10.51 17.92
C ARG A 277 -0.14 11.18 17.79
N GLU A 278 0.89 10.57 18.37
CA GLU A 278 2.26 11.06 18.32
C GLU A 278 2.84 11.00 16.89
N ALA A 279 2.47 10.00 16.09
CA ALA A 279 2.83 9.90 14.69
C ALA A 279 2.24 11.05 13.88
N LEU A 280 0.95 11.36 14.08
CA LEU A 280 0.28 12.48 13.42
C LEU A 280 0.91 13.82 13.81
N ALA A 281 1.13 14.06 15.11
CA ALA A 281 1.81 15.25 15.61
C ALA A 281 3.23 15.41 15.03
N ALA A 282 3.99 14.32 14.91
CA ALA A 282 5.33 14.34 14.29
C ALA A 282 5.27 14.67 12.79
N TYR A 283 4.27 14.19 12.08
CA TYR A 283 4.03 14.57 10.68
C TYR A 283 3.75 16.07 10.57
N GLU A 284 2.81 16.59 11.37
CA GLU A 284 2.34 17.97 11.31
C GLU A 284 3.39 18.98 11.74
N SER A 285 4.33 18.59 12.60
CA SER A 285 5.48 19.44 12.94
C SER A 285 6.39 19.76 11.75
N ILE A 286 6.27 18.99 10.64
CA ILE A 286 7.07 19.14 9.42
C ILE A 286 6.19 19.64 8.27
N ARG A 287 5.02 19.02 8.07
CA ARG A 287 4.03 19.38 7.07
C ARG A 287 2.65 19.50 7.72
N PRO A 288 2.20 20.72 8.02
CA PRO A 288 0.86 20.94 8.55
C PRO A 288 -0.21 20.37 7.62
N LEU A 289 -1.26 19.80 8.20
CA LEU A 289 -2.45 19.35 7.48
C LEU A 289 -3.48 20.48 7.38
N SER A 290 -4.19 20.58 6.27
CA SER A 290 -5.38 21.42 6.21
C SER A 290 -6.53 20.81 7.01
N ALA A 291 -7.55 21.60 7.32
CA ALA A 291 -8.74 21.09 8.03
C ALA A 291 -9.41 19.93 7.27
N GLU A 292 -9.42 20.02 5.92
CA GLU A 292 -9.94 18.95 5.07
C GLU A 292 -9.08 17.69 5.13
N GLU A 293 -7.74 17.84 5.10
CA GLU A 293 -6.83 16.70 5.23
C GLU A 293 -6.98 16.02 6.59
N HIS A 294 -7.10 16.80 7.68
CA HIS A 294 -7.39 16.27 9.03
C HIS A 294 -8.67 15.42 9.05
N ARG A 295 -9.74 15.94 8.47
CA ARG A 295 -11.01 15.22 8.38
C ARG A 295 -10.91 13.97 7.49
N LEU A 296 -10.11 14.03 6.43
CA LEU A 296 -9.97 12.93 5.48
C LEU A 296 -9.15 11.77 6.03
N VAL A 297 -8.17 11.96 6.90
CA VAL A 297 -7.35 10.86 7.44
C VAL A 297 -8.22 9.77 8.09
N PRO A 298 -9.05 10.04 9.12
CA PRO A 298 -9.89 9.02 9.73
C PRO A 298 -11.01 8.54 8.79
N TRP A 299 -11.56 9.41 7.92
CA TRP A 299 -12.58 9.01 6.95
C TRP A 299 -12.05 8.00 5.93
N LEU A 300 -10.82 8.21 5.44
CA LEU A 300 -10.15 7.31 4.50
C LEU A 300 -9.80 5.98 5.17
N ASP A 301 -9.43 5.97 6.45
CA ASP A 301 -9.14 4.74 7.19
C ASP A 301 -10.41 3.92 7.47
N ALA A 302 -11.48 4.58 7.95
CA ALA A 302 -12.76 3.91 8.21
C ALA A 302 -13.33 3.29 6.92
N THR A 303 -13.35 4.07 5.84
CA THR A 303 -13.78 3.54 4.53
C THR A 303 -12.87 2.46 3.97
N ALA A 304 -11.54 2.52 4.22
CA ALA A 304 -10.61 1.47 3.81
C ALA A 304 -10.86 0.14 4.52
N THR A 305 -11.33 0.17 5.77
CA THR A 305 -11.74 -1.04 6.50
C THR A 305 -12.91 -1.73 5.81
N ILE A 306 -13.96 -0.98 5.49
CA ILE A 306 -15.18 -1.51 4.87
C ILE A 306 -14.90 -2.01 3.44
N PHE A 307 -14.30 -1.15 2.61
CA PHE A 307 -14.03 -1.50 1.21
C PHE A 307 -12.89 -2.51 1.05
N GLY A 308 -12.01 -2.59 2.04
CA GLY A 308 -11.02 -3.66 2.13
C GLY A 308 -11.67 -5.03 2.26
N LEU A 309 -12.66 -5.18 3.15
CA LEU A 309 -13.46 -6.41 3.28
C LEU A 309 -14.20 -6.75 1.98
N ASP A 310 -14.89 -5.77 1.37
CA ASP A 310 -15.59 -5.98 0.10
C ASP A 310 -14.64 -6.49 -1.00
N ASN A 311 -13.45 -5.90 -1.09
CA ASN A 311 -12.45 -6.33 -2.06
C ASN A 311 -11.97 -7.76 -1.81
N TRP A 312 -11.68 -8.15 -0.56
CA TRP A 312 -11.25 -9.50 -0.21
C TRP A 312 -12.32 -10.53 -0.51
N PHE A 313 -13.57 -10.28 -0.12
CA PHE A 313 -14.68 -11.17 -0.43
C PHE A 313 -14.86 -11.36 -1.94
N ARG A 314 -14.85 -10.27 -2.71
CA ARG A 314 -14.96 -10.36 -4.17
C ARG A 314 -13.76 -11.03 -4.82
N TRP A 315 -12.54 -10.80 -4.34
CA TRP A 315 -11.34 -11.44 -4.91
C TRP A 315 -11.36 -12.96 -4.70
N VAL A 316 -11.69 -13.42 -3.52
CA VAL A 316 -11.66 -14.85 -3.19
C VAL A 316 -12.94 -15.53 -3.69
N LEU A 317 -14.11 -15.02 -3.31
CA LEU A 317 -15.37 -15.71 -3.52
C LEU A 317 -15.97 -15.51 -4.92
N VAL A 318 -15.78 -14.33 -5.53
CA VAL A 318 -16.35 -14.06 -6.85
C VAL A 318 -15.35 -14.30 -7.98
N LYS A 319 -14.10 -13.83 -7.80
CA LYS A 319 -13.07 -13.92 -8.86
C LYS A 319 -12.21 -15.19 -8.76
N GLY A 320 -12.38 -16.02 -7.72
CA GLY A 320 -11.62 -17.24 -7.50
C GLY A 320 -10.09 -17.00 -7.41
N ARG A 321 -9.68 -15.82 -6.94
CA ARG A 321 -8.26 -15.45 -6.91
C ARG A 321 -7.52 -16.33 -5.90
N ARG A 322 -6.40 -16.90 -6.33
CA ARG A 322 -5.50 -17.70 -5.49
C ARG A 322 -4.39 -16.82 -4.94
N PHE A 323 -3.92 -17.13 -3.71
CA PHE A 323 -2.86 -16.43 -3.02
C PHE A 323 -1.83 -17.45 -2.51
N GLU A 324 -0.55 -17.08 -2.50
CA GLU A 324 0.54 -17.95 -2.07
C GLU A 324 0.43 -18.33 -0.59
N CYS A 325 -0.06 -17.43 0.26
CA CYS A 325 -0.23 -17.65 1.69
C CYS A 325 -1.66 -17.36 2.14
N SER A 326 -2.50 -18.39 2.21
CA SER A 326 -3.89 -18.27 2.67
C SER A 326 -4.00 -17.79 4.12
N ALA A 327 -3.07 -18.20 5.00
CA ALA A 327 -3.08 -17.80 6.41
C ALA A 327 -2.95 -16.27 6.56
N ARG A 328 -2.04 -15.62 5.82
CA ARG A 328 -1.88 -14.15 5.83
C ARG A 328 -3.11 -13.42 5.29
N VAL A 329 -3.77 -13.99 4.28
CA VAL A 329 -5.03 -13.43 3.75
C VAL A 329 -6.09 -13.44 4.85
N LEU A 330 -6.25 -14.58 5.55
CA LEU A 330 -7.24 -14.73 6.62
C LEU A 330 -6.94 -13.81 7.80
N GLU A 331 -5.69 -13.74 8.25
CA GLU A 331 -5.26 -12.80 9.31
C GLU A 331 -5.60 -11.34 8.94
N ARG A 332 -5.36 -10.95 7.69
CA ARG A 332 -5.70 -9.61 7.19
C ARG A 332 -7.20 -9.37 7.23
N VAL A 333 -7.99 -10.33 6.80
CA VAL A 333 -9.46 -10.22 6.81
C VAL A 333 -9.99 -10.20 8.24
N ASP A 334 -9.46 -11.04 9.14
CA ASP A 334 -9.84 -11.05 10.56
C ASP A 334 -9.59 -9.69 11.23
N ARG A 335 -8.45 -9.07 10.94
CA ARG A 335 -8.14 -7.71 11.42
C ARG A 335 -9.18 -6.70 10.93
N LEU A 336 -9.57 -6.76 9.66
CA LEU A 336 -10.59 -5.86 9.09
C LEU A 336 -11.99 -6.14 9.67
N VAL A 337 -12.37 -7.41 9.89
CA VAL A 337 -13.62 -7.79 10.53
C VAL A 337 -13.70 -7.24 11.97
N GLY A 338 -12.59 -7.36 12.72
CA GLY A 338 -12.52 -6.81 14.08
C GLY A 338 -12.65 -5.28 14.13
N ARG A 339 -12.23 -4.57 13.09
CA ARG A 339 -12.32 -3.10 12.98
C ARG A 339 -13.67 -2.61 12.43
N LEU A 340 -14.46 -3.48 11.82
CA LEU A 340 -15.70 -3.11 11.13
C LEU A 340 -16.70 -2.35 12.01
N PRO A 341 -17.02 -2.78 13.26
CA PRO A 341 -17.96 -2.06 14.10
C PRO A 341 -17.57 -0.60 14.32
N GLY A 342 -16.31 -0.35 14.65
CA GLY A 342 -15.80 0.99 14.89
C GLY A 342 -15.76 1.86 13.63
N ALA A 343 -15.41 1.29 12.48
CA ALA A 343 -15.42 2.00 11.22
C ALA A 343 -16.84 2.45 10.84
N VAL A 344 -17.84 1.58 11.04
CA VAL A 344 -19.25 1.91 10.78
C VAL A 344 -19.75 2.95 11.77
N ALA A 345 -19.45 2.82 13.09
CA ALA A 345 -19.82 3.78 14.11
C ALA A 345 -19.23 5.17 13.82
N TRP A 346 -17.95 5.23 13.42
CA TRP A 346 -17.29 6.49 13.09
C TRP A 346 -17.97 7.19 11.90
N LEU A 347 -18.21 6.48 10.80
CA LEU A 347 -18.95 7.00 9.63
C LEU A 347 -20.42 7.31 9.97
N GLY A 348 -20.96 6.65 10.98
CA GLY A 348 -22.29 6.87 11.52
C GLY A 348 -22.44 8.19 12.29
N GLY A 349 -21.35 8.89 12.61
CA GLY A 349 -21.37 10.09 13.44
C GLY A 349 -21.64 9.81 14.92
N LEU A 350 -21.43 8.56 15.36
CA LEU A 350 -21.60 8.15 16.76
C LEU A 350 -20.38 8.45 17.64
N GLN A 351 -19.28 8.90 17.04
CA GLN A 351 -18.11 9.44 17.74
C GLN A 351 -18.04 10.93 17.44
N GLY A 352 -18.05 11.75 18.46
CA GLY A 352 -17.90 13.21 18.38
C GLY A 352 -16.57 13.60 17.69
N PRO A 353 -16.39 14.91 17.42
CA PRO A 353 -15.14 15.39 16.84
C PRO A 353 -13.97 15.01 17.73
N VAL A 354 -12.89 14.53 17.10
CA VAL A 354 -11.59 14.22 17.73
C VAL A 354 -10.90 15.50 18.12
#